data_c02313cb61062f3974114d95b952b78a
#
_entry.id   c02313cb61062f3974114d95b952b78a
#
_cell.length_a   1.000
_cell.length_b   1.000
_cell.length_c   1.000
_cell.angle_alpha   90.00
_cell.angle_beta   90.00
_cell.angle_gamma   90.00
#
_symmetry.space_group_name_H-M   'P 1'
#
loop_
_entity.id
_entity.type
_entity.pdbx_description
1 polymer ?
#
loop_
_entity_poly.entity_id
_entity_poly.type
_entity_poly.pdbx_seq_one_letter_code
_entity_poly.pdbx_strand_id
1 'polypeptide(L)'
;MATQAMATLIDRAMDYSYAGEQEHFRNPLYPQGVTYTKGVRYVAEHAGGGAGWLLDKIGTMQAHPQIRTEQLTQLWSLWVTEERNWALICQDGDYHLMWAEGGSYTDFPVGHITFFVQHGCIMLTSEY
;
A
#
# COMPACT_ATOMS: atom_id res chain seq x y z
N MET A 1 3.83 15.05 -8.68
CA MET A 1 2.62 15.83 -8.30
C MET A 1 1.41 14.90 -8.34
N ALA A 2 0.62 14.88 -7.29
CA ALA A 2 -0.59 14.06 -7.27
C ALA A 2 -1.62 14.64 -8.22
N THR A 3 -2.29 13.79 -8.99
CA THR A 3 -3.41 14.18 -9.84
C THR A 3 -4.69 14.29 -9.00
N GLN A 4 -5.73 14.88 -9.60
CA GLN A 4 -7.05 14.90 -8.98
C GLN A 4 -7.55 13.49 -8.68
N ALA A 5 -7.29 12.54 -9.56
CA ALA A 5 -7.71 11.15 -9.36
C ALA A 5 -7.03 10.53 -8.13
N MET A 6 -5.73 10.76 -7.94
CA MET A 6 -5.01 10.26 -6.77
C MET A 6 -5.53 10.92 -5.49
N ALA A 7 -5.70 12.24 -5.49
CA ALA A 7 -6.20 12.96 -4.33
C ALA A 7 -7.60 12.48 -3.94
N THR A 8 -8.48 12.28 -4.91
CA THR A 8 -9.84 11.79 -4.66
C THR A 8 -9.83 10.37 -4.11
N LEU A 9 -8.97 9.50 -4.65
CA LEU A 9 -8.83 8.12 -4.15
C LEU A 9 -8.42 8.13 -2.68
N ILE A 10 -7.40 8.91 -2.33
CA ILE A 10 -6.88 8.98 -0.96
C ILE A 10 -7.95 9.54 -0.03
N ASP A 11 -8.61 10.64 -0.42
CA ASP A 11 -9.65 11.26 0.40
C ASP A 11 -10.81 10.29 0.67
N ARG A 12 -11.26 9.58 -0.35
CA ARG A 12 -12.36 8.62 -0.19
C ARG A 12 -11.95 7.43 0.65
N ALA A 13 -10.72 6.96 0.51
CA ALA A 13 -10.20 5.88 1.35
C ALA A 13 -10.15 6.30 2.82
N MET A 14 -9.74 7.54 3.09
CA MET A 14 -9.72 8.08 4.44
C MET A 14 -11.12 8.18 5.03
N ASP A 15 -12.07 8.71 4.25
CA ASP A 15 -13.47 8.81 4.69
C ASP A 15 -14.04 7.42 4.99
N TYR A 16 -13.75 6.45 4.15
CA TYR A 16 -14.21 5.09 4.34
C TYR A 16 -13.64 4.49 5.63
N SER A 17 -12.39 4.78 5.93
CA SER A 17 -11.73 4.32 7.16
C SER A 17 -12.39 4.89 8.41
N TYR A 18 -12.82 6.15 8.36
CA TYR A 18 -13.46 6.80 9.51
C TYR A 18 -14.93 6.45 9.67
N ALA A 19 -15.56 5.91 8.63
CA ALA A 19 -17.01 5.71 8.62
C ALA A 19 -17.51 4.56 9.46
N GLY A 20 -16.64 3.78 10.09
CA GLY A 20 -17.04 2.61 10.85
C GLY A 20 -15.98 2.15 11.83
N GLU A 21 -16.22 0.99 12.42
CA GLU A 21 -15.27 0.39 13.34
C GLU A 21 -13.98 0.03 12.61
N GLN A 22 -12.88 0.05 13.34
CA GLN A 22 -11.59 -0.36 12.80
C GLN A 22 -11.58 -1.88 12.63
N GLU A 23 -11.83 -2.31 11.41
CA GLU A 23 -11.75 -3.71 11.05
C GLU A 23 -10.42 -3.99 10.35
N HIS A 24 -9.87 -5.15 10.64
CA HIS A 24 -8.69 -5.65 9.93
C HIS A 24 -9.10 -6.88 9.15
N PHE A 25 -8.68 -6.94 7.89
CA PHE A 25 -8.98 -8.04 6.99
C PHE A 25 -7.76 -8.93 6.82
N ARG A 26 -8.00 -10.16 6.45
CA ARG A 26 -6.94 -11.14 6.22
C ARG A 26 -7.15 -11.80 4.87
N ASN A 27 -6.05 -12.15 4.23
CA ASN A 27 -6.09 -12.98 3.02
C ASN A 27 -5.32 -14.27 3.32
N PRO A 28 -5.95 -15.45 3.15
CA PRO A 28 -5.28 -16.72 3.44
C PRO A 28 -4.01 -16.98 2.64
N LEU A 29 -3.86 -16.29 1.50
CA LEU A 29 -2.68 -16.43 0.64
C LEU A 29 -1.48 -15.63 1.16
N TYR A 30 -1.69 -14.72 2.13
CA TYR A 30 -0.61 -13.95 2.72
C TYR A 30 -0.02 -14.70 3.91
N PRO A 31 1.24 -14.37 4.31
CA PRO A 31 1.82 -14.96 5.51
C PRO A 31 0.93 -14.76 6.73
N GLN A 32 0.99 -15.70 7.66
CA GLN A 32 0.20 -15.62 8.88
C GLN A 32 0.54 -14.33 9.64
N GLY A 33 -0.49 -13.67 10.16
CA GLY A 33 -0.34 -12.42 10.90
C GLY A 33 -0.41 -11.16 10.04
N VAL A 34 -0.43 -11.29 8.71
CA VAL A 34 -0.58 -10.13 7.83
C VAL A 34 -2.06 -9.75 7.73
N THR A 35 -2.35 -8.50 8.04
CA THR A 35 -3.70 -7.94 7.96
C THR A 35 -3.68 -6.63 7.19
N TYR A 36 -4.84 -6.10 6.84
CA TYR A 36 -4.95 -4.80 6.20
C TYR A 36 -6.25 -4.11 6.62
N THR A 37 -6.24 -2.79 6.55
CA THR A 37 -7.34 -1.95 7.03
C THR A 37 -8.41 -1.74 5.97
N LYS A 38 -9.54 -1.14 6.37
CA LYS A 38 -10.60 -0.73 5.44
C LYS A 38 -10.10 0.26 4.39
N GLY A 39 -9.26 1.22 4.79
CA GLY A 39 -8.71 2.21 3.86
C GLY A 39 -7.86 1.57 2.78
N VAL A 40 -7.02 0.62 3.16
CA VAL A 40 -6.20 -0.14 2.22
C VAL A 40 -7.08 -0.99 1.30
N ARG A 41 -8.10 -1.63 1.86
CA ARG A 41 -9.07 -2.39 1.06
C ARG A 41 -9.76 -1.51 0.02
N TYR A 42 -10.16 -0.31 0.43
CA TYR A 42 -10.78 0.65 -0.48
C TYR A 42 -9.85 0.98 -1.65
N VAL A 43 -8.58 1.28 -1.38
CA VAL A 43 -7.60 1.56 -2.42
C VAL A 43 -7.45 0.37 -3.37
N ALA A 44 -7.33 -0.83 -2.83
CA ALA A 44 -7.17 -2.03 -3.64
C ALA A 44 -8.38 -2.27 -4.56
N GLU A 45 -9.58 -1.94 -4.10
CA GLU A 45 -10.80 -2.15 -4.88
C GLU A 45 -11.08 -1.05 -5.90
N HIS A 46 -10.64 0.19 -5.63
CA HIS A 46 -11.10 1.36 -6.39
C HIS A 46 -10.01 2.09 -7.17
N ALA A 47 -8.74 1.76 -6.99
CA ALA A 47 -7.67 2.40 -7.74
C ALA A 47 -7.65 1.91 -9.18
N GLY A 48 -7.87 2.81 -10.13
CA GLY A 48 -7.95 2.44 -11.55
C GLY A 48 -9.02 1.38 -11.78
N GLY A 49 -8.66 0.31 -12.45
CA GLY A 49 -9.52 -0.86 -12.66
C GLY A 49 -9.44 -1.89 -11.54
N GLY A 50 -8.80 -1.54 -10.43
CA GLY A 50 -8.53 -2.40 -9.30
C GLY A 50 -7.03 -2.58 -9.08
N ALA A 51 -6.61 -2.54 -7.84
CA ALA A 51 -5.19 -2.61 -7.47
C ALA A 51 -4.90 -3.73 -6.47
N GLY A 52 -5.58 -4.86 -6.63
CA GLY A 52 -5.31 -6.05 -5.83
C GLY A 52 -3.85 -6.49 -5.94
N TRP A 53 -3.24 -6.26 -7.11
CA TRP A 53 -1.83 -6.59 -7.34
C TRP A 53 -0.90 -5.89 -6.37
N LEU A 54 -1.20 -4.63 -6.02
CA LEU A 54 -0.37 -3.85 -5.09
C LEU A 54 -0.49 -4.42 -3.67
N LEU A 55 -1.72 -4.67 -3.23
CA LEU A 55 -1.96 -5.26 -1.91
C LEU A 55 -1.33 -6.65 -1.82
N ASP A 56 -1.47 -7.47 -2.87
CA ASP A 56 -0.86 -8.79 -2.92
C ASP A 56 0.67 -8.70 -2.85
N LYS A 57 1.26 -7.74 -3.54
CA LYS A 57 2.71 -7.54 -3.50
C LYS A 57 3.16 -7.22 -2.09
N ILE A 58 2.56 -6.23 -1.45
CA ILE A 58 2.95 -5.84 -0.09
C ILE A 58 2.72 -7.01 0.88
N GLY A 59 1.57 -7.68 0.77
CA GLY A 59 1.22 -8.78 1.68
C GLY A 59 2.14 -9.97 1.54
N THR A 60 2.42 -10.42 0.32
CA THR A 60 3.26 -11.59 0.09
C THR A 60 4.74 -11.31 0.34
N MET A 61 5.18 -10.06 0.13
CA MET A 61 6.56 -9.67 0.39
C MET A 61 6.93 -9.74 1.88
N GLN A 62 5.95 -9.81 2.77
CA GLN A 62 6.24 -9.96 4.20
C GLN A 62 7.00 -11.26 4.52
N ALA A 63 6.95 -12.24 3.62
CA ALA A 63 7.73 -13.48 3.75
C ALA A 63 9.09 -13.41 3.03
N HIS A 64 9.38 -12.32 2.31
CA HIS A 64 10.60 -12.22 1.53
C HIS A 64 11.81 -11.92 2.41
N PRO A 65 12.96 -12.57 2.19
CA PRO A 65 14.14 -12.38 3.05
C PRO A 65 14.68 -10.96 3.11
N GLN A 66 14.46 -10.14 2.07
CA GLN A 66 14.92 -8.76 2.08
C GLN A 66 14.05 -7.86 2.94
N ILE A 67 12.82 -8.26 3.22
CA ILE A 67 11.93 -7.50 4.08
C ILE A 67 12.16 -7.96 5.51
N ARG A 68 12.62 -7.05 6.34
CA ARG A 68 12.94 -7.35 7.73
C ARG A 68 11.69 -7.26 8.57
N THR A 69 11.03 -8.39 8.74
CA THR A 69 9.76 -8.43 9.48
C THR A 69 9.94 -8.12 10.98
N GLU A 70 11.15 -8.24 11.49
CA GLU A 70 11.46 -7.78 12.85
C GLU A 70 11.46 -6.26 12.97
N GLN A 71 11.51 -5.54 11.85
CA GLN A 71 11.32 -4.10 11.88
C GLN A 71 9.86 -3.78 12.21
N LEU A 72 9.67 -2.85 13.13
CA LEU A 72 8.32 -2.52 13.59
C LEU A 72 7.53 -1.75 12.53
N THR A 73 8.19 -1.00 11.66
CA THR A 73 7.55 -0.15 10.67
C THR A 73 8.19 -0.32 9.31
N GLN A 74 7.35 -0.49 8.29
CA GLN A 74 7.77 -0.45 6.89
C GLN A 74 6.96 0.65 6.18
N LEU A 75 7.63 1.36 5.27
CA LEU A 75 6.97 2.36 4.41
C LEU A 75 7.03 1.84 2.97
N TRP A 76 5.85 1.63 2.40
CA TRP A 76 5.72 1.19 1.01
C TRP A 76 5.15 2.33 0.18
N SER A 77 5.93 2.84 -0.75
CA SER A 77 5.56 4.00 -1.57
C SER A 77 5.45 3.59 -3.03
N LEU A 78 4.30 3.89 -3.63
CA LEU A 78 4.06 3.68 -5.06
C LEU A 78 4.09 5.03 -5.76
N TRP A 79 4.90 5.13 -6.79
CA TRP A 79 5.01 6.31 -7.66
C TRP A 79 4.53 5.93 -9.04
N VAL A 80 3.64 6.72 -9.62
CA VAL A 80 3.12 6.50 -10.98
C VAL A 80 3.36 7.76 -11.80
N THR A 81 4.04 7.63 -12.93
CA THR A 81 4.34 8.75 -13.82
C THR A 81 3.20 8.98 -14.82
N GLU A 82 3.25 10.12 -15.50
CA GLU A 82 2.27 10.44 -16.55
C GLU A 82 2.30 9.44 -17.71
N GLU A 83 3.45 8.82 -17.96
CA GLU A 83 3.61 7.78 -18.96
C GLU A 83 3.09 6.42 -18.49
N ARG A 84 2.53 6.36 -17.29
CA ARG A 84 1.99 5.14 -16.70
C ARG A 84 3.04 4.10 -16.31
N ASN A 85 4.28 4.53 -16.14
CA ASN A 85 5.32 3.71 -15.50
C ASN A 85 5.17 3.81 -13.99
N TRP A 86 5.59 2.78 -13.28
CA TRP A 86 5.46 2.77 -11.82
C TRP A 86 6.74 2.30 -11.16
N ALA A 87 6.93 2.74 -9.94
CA ALA A 87 7.99 2.26 -9.05
C ALA A 87 7.41 2.03 -7.65
N LEU A 88 7.75 0.90 -7.06
CA LEU A 88 7.35 0.55 -5.71
C LEU A 88 8.60 0.41 -4.85
N ILE A 89 8.64 1.15 -3.75
CA ILE A 89 9.82 1.22 -2.88
C ILE A 89 9.38 0.87 -1.46
N CYS A 90 10.14 0.01 -0.79
CA CYS A 90 9.96 -0.28 0.62
C CYS A 90 11.15 0.22 1.42
N GLN A 91 10.88 0.98 2.48
CA GLN A 91 11.90 1.49 3.40
C GLN A 91 11.56 1.07 4.82
N ASP A 92 12.58 0.98 5.68
CA ASP A 92 12.37 0.75 7.10
C ASP A 92 12.00 2.06 7.81
N GLY A 93 11.83 2.02 9.13
CA GLY A 93 11.46 3.19 9.93
C GLY A 93 12.50 4.30 9.92
N ASP A 94 13.74 4.01 9.53
CA ASP A 94 14.83 4.99 9.41
C ASP A 94 15.09 5.38 7.95
N TYR A 95 14.14 5.05 7.06
CA TYR A 95 14.18 5.37 5.63
C TYR A 95 15.29 4.65 4.85
N HIS A 96 15.82 3.55 5.39
CA HIS A 96 16.76 2.72 4.64
C HIS A 96 16.00 1.84 3.66
N LEU A 97 16.49 1.79 2.42
CA LEU A 97 15.85 1.00 1.36
C LEU A 97 15.97 -0.49 1.65
N MET A 98 14.84 -1.20 1.61
CA MET A 98 14.79 -2.65 1.74
C MET A 98 14.42 -3.35 0.45
N TRP A 99 13.62 -2.72 -0.40
CA TRP A 99 13.14 -3.30 -1.65
C TRP A 99 12.76 -2.20 -2.63
N ALA A 100 13.02 -2.45 -3.92
CA ALA A 100 12.57 -1.56 -4.99
C ALA A 100 12.32 -2.37 -6.25
N GLU A 101 11.22 -2.08 -6.92
CA GLU A 101 10.93 -2.64 -8.22
C GLU A 101 10.09 -1.66 -9.04
N GLY A 102 10.01 -1.89 -10.35
CA GLY A 102 9.24 -1.02 -11.22
C GLY A 102 8.68 -1.79 -12.40
N GLY A 103 7.80 -1.14 -13.13
CA GLY A 103 7.15 -1.70 -14.29
C GLY A 103 6.75 -0.63 -15.29
N SER A 104 6.28 -1.08 -16.44
CA SER A 104 6.06 -0.21 -17.59
C SER A 104 4.62 0.22 -17.80
N TYR A 105 3.66 -0.35 -17.08
CA TYR A 105 2.27 0.07 -17.24
C TYR A 105 1.45 -0.22 -16.00
N THR A 106 0.65 0.77 -15.61
CA THR A 106 -0.38 0.59 -14.58
C THR A 106 -1.53 1.55 -14.84
N ASP A 107 -2.74 1.15 -14.48
CA ASP A 107 -3.90 2.04 -14.49
C ASP A 107 -4.13 2.72 -13.15
N PHE A 108 -3.23 2.52 -12.18
CA PHE A 108 -3.28 3.23 -10.91
C PHE A 108 -3.18 4.74 -11.18
N PRO A 109 -3.88 5.59 -10.41
CA PRO A 109 -3.80 7.03 -10.63
C PRO A 109 -2.37 7.56 -10.60
N VAL A 110 -2.09 8.52 -11.48
CA VAL A 110 -0.78 9.19 -11.52
C VAL A 110 -0.54 9.93 -10.22
N GLY A 111 0.66 9.82 -9.69
CA GLY A 111 1.04 10.48 -8.46
C GLY A 111 1.74 9.54 -7.50
N HIS A 112 1.52 9.73 -6.22
CA HIS A 112 2.24 9.02 -5.17
C HIS A 112 1.30 8.66 -4.03
N ILE A 113 1.43 7.44 -3.53
CA ILE A 113 0.72 6.99 -2.34
C ILE A 113 1.66 6.15 -1.48
N THR A 114 1.58 6.32 -0.17
CA THR A 114 2.39 5.57 0.79
C THR A 114 1.49 4.78 1.74
N PHE A 115 1.92 3.55 1.99
CA PHE A 115 1.30 2.68 2.99
C PHE A 115 2.31 2.40 4.09
N PHE A 116 1.83 2.25 5.32
CA PHE A 116 2.64 1.71 6.41
C PHE A 116 2.31 0.24 6.60
N VAL A 117 3.32 -0.55 6.97
CA VAL A 117 3.10 -1.86 7.57
C VAL A 117 3.60 -1.77 9.00
N GLN A 118 2.70 -1.98 9.95
CA GLN A 118 2.98 -1.84 11.37
C GLN A 118 2.52 -3.12 12.05
N HIS A 119 3.47 -3.87 12.64
CA HIS A 119 3.15 -5.16 13.27
C HIS A 119 2.36 -6.10 12.34
N GLY A 120 2.72 -6.13 11.06
CA GLY A 120 2.05 -6.97 10.07
C GLY A 120 0.75 -6.41 9.51
N CYS A 121 0.30 -5.25 9.98
CA CYS A 121 -0.93 -4.61 9.49
C CYS A 121 -0.58 -3.56 8.44
N ILE A 122 -1.11 -3.74 7.23
CA ILE A 122 -0.97 -2.77 6.14
C ILE A 122 -2.03 -1.69 6.31
N MET A 123 -1.62 -0.43 6.35
CA MET A 123 -2.53 0.68 6.60
C MET A 123 -2.16 1.90 5.79
N LEU A 124 -3.11 2.83 5.65
CA LEU A 124 -2.84 4.15 5.09
C LEU A 124 -2.05 4.98 6.12
N THR A 125 -1.33 5.98 5.64
CA THR A 125 -0.57 6.85 6.55
C THR A 125 -1.48 7.57 7.55
N SER A 126 -2.72 7.86 7.17
CA SER A 126 -3.70 8.49 8.07
C SER A 126 -4.25 7.55 9.14
N GLU A 127 -4.00 6.26 9.01
CA GLU A 127 -4.48 5.26 9.96
C GLU A 127 -3.41 4.81 10.96
N TYR A 128 -2.25 5.41 10.82
CA TYR A 128 -1.10 5.10 11.69
C TYR A 128 -1.35 5.53 13.14
#